data_200ed9205d7a2dd4c4fb7a0d18aea3c9
#
_entry.id   200ed9205d7a2dd4c4fb7a0d18aea3c9
#
_cell.length_a   1.000
_cell.length_b   1.000
_cell.length_c   1.000
_cell.angle_alpha   90.00
_cell.angle_beta   90.00
_cell.angle_gamma   90.00
#
_symmetry.space_group_name_H-M   'P 1'
#
loop_
_entity.id
_entity.type
_entity.pdbx_description
1 polymer ?
#
loop_
_entity_poly.entity_id
_entity_poly.type
_entity_poly.pdbx_seq_one_letter_code
_entity_poly.pdbx_strand_id
1 'polypeptide(L)'
;MWILVGAAAVVVVAAAVVVAVRAGGESSSAAKPTPRKGAPLLLLDTGLRDNADTRALRRAAVLYSKGRRAEAGRIFAAQHSLNAELGSAFSAWPDGALARVTELARTHPRSALAHLHLGLALIWTGRNADGVAALRAAERIEPDSPSAVRAGDLLHPRVAPGLPNFVPSFSAPARVSRLPADRQLTVLARAARASDVRAKLLYGVALQRVERPVSAERQFAAAAALAPENPEAQVAAAVGRFDKDNPSAAFSRLGPLTKRFPRAPTVRFHLGLLLLWLNDLPDARKQLRLARAEGPGTPLAQEANRFLVRLSSIGTK
;
A
#
# COMPACT_ATOMS: atom_id res chain seq x y z
N MET A 1 14.60 9.65 13.64
CA MET A 1 13.46 10.56 13.43
C MET A 1 13.00 10.56 11.98
N TRP A 2 12.75 9.39 11.36
CA TRP A 2 12.39 9.25 9.93
C TRP A 2 11.49 8.01 9.69
N ILE A 3 10.38 7.87 10.42
CA ILE A 3 9.46 6.70 10.28
C ILE A 3 8.05 7.11 9.83
N LEU A 4 7.78 8.39 9.59
CA LEU A 4 6.40 8.89 9.43
C LEU A 4 6.11 9.69 8.15
N VAL A 5 6.86 9.53 7.06
CA VAL A 5 6.57 10.30 5.82
C VAL A 5 5.66 9.54 4.85
N GLY A 6 5.42 8.25 5.04
CA GLY A 6 4.60 7.44 4.09
C GLY A 6 3.09 7.52 4.27
N ALA A 7 2.57 7.91 5.43
CA ALA A 7 1.13 7.77 5.75
C ALA A 7 0.30 9.05 5.59
N ALA A 8 0.91 10.22 5.45
CA ALA A 8 0.18 11.50 5.51
C ALA A 8 -0.28 12.08 4.16
N ALA A 9 0.21 11.57 3.04
CA ALA A 9 -0.07 12.16 1.71
C ALA A 9 -1.26 11.54 0.96
N VAL A 10 -1.91 10.49 1.48
CA VAL A 10 -2.93 9.72 0.74
C VAL A 10 -4.37 10.00 1.18
N VAL A 11 -4.60 10.74 2.26
CA VAL A 11 -5.94 10.91 2.87
C VAL A 11 -6.92 11.73 2.01
N VAL A 12 -6.48 12.49 1.01
CA VAL A 12 -7.37 13.42 0.27
C VAL A 12 -8.04 12.79 -0.96
N VAL A 13 -7.60 11.62 -1.44
CA VAL A 13 -8.08 11.07 -2.73
C VAL A 13 -9.13 9.97 -2.59
N ALA A 14 -9.28 9.35 -1.42
CA ALA A 14 -10.24 8.25 -1.22
C ALA A 14 -11.73 8.66 -1.34
N ALA A 15 -12.06 9.93 -1.13
CA ALA A 15 -13.46 10.40 -1.13
C ALA A 15 -14.14 10.38 -2.50
N ALA A 16 -13.40 10.40 -3.61
CA ALA A 16 -13.98 10.47 -4.95
C ALA A 16 -14.37 9.11 -5.57
N VAL A 17 -13.87 8.00 -5.03
CA VAL A 17 -14.07 6.64 -5.60
C VAL A 17 -15.19 5.87 -4.91
N VAL A 18 -15.63 6.29 -3.72
CA VAL A 18 -16.57 5.56 -2.83
C VAL A 18 -17.97 5.30 -3.46
N VAL A 19 -18.35 6.02 -4.51
CA VAL A 19 -19.72 5.90 -5.08
C VAL A 19 -19.89 4.73 -6.07
N ALA A 20 -18.81 4.11 -6.55
CA ALA A 20 -18.90 3.19 -7.68
C ALA A 20 -19.16 1.71 -7.33
N VAL A 21 -18.99 1.27 -6.06
CA VAL A 21 -19.03 -0.15 -5.70
C VAL A 21 -20.41 -0.62 -5.19
N ARG A 22 -21.40 0.24 -5.09
CA ARG A 22 -22.73 -0.09 -4.55
C ARG A 22 -23.69 -0.85 -5.46
N ALA A 23 -23.30 -1.25 -6.65
CA ALA A 23 -24.20 -1.93 -7.60
C ALA A 23 -23.79 -3.41 -7.83
N GLY A 24 -23.93 -4.21 -6.80
CA GLY A 24 -23.90 -5.67 -6.93
C GLY A 24 -25.18 -6.28 -6.32
N GLY A 25 -26.30 -6.18 -7.02
CA GLY A 25 -27.57 -6.80 -6.63
C GLY A 25 -28.76 -5.95 -7.06
N GLU A 26 -29.18 -6.13 -8.30
CA GLU A 26 -30.54 -6.14 -8.82
C GLU A 26 -30.52 -5.80 -10.30
N SER A 27 -31.19 -6.60 -11.10
CA SER A 27 -31.45 -6.39 -12.53
C SER A 27 -32.20 -5.08 -12.71
N SER A 28 -31.49 -4.01 -13.02
CA SER A 28 -32.08 -2.74 -13.44
C SER A 28 -31.62 -2.45 -14.86
N SER A 29 -32.59 -2.15 -15.71
CA SER A 29 -32.46 -1.58 -17.06
C SER A 29 -31.15 -0.82 -17.24
N ALA A 30 -30.37 -1.21 -18.25
CA ALA A 30 -29.02 -0.68 -18.50
C ALA A 30 -29.05 0.85 -18.68
N ALA A 31 -28.91 1.58 -17.59
CA ALA A 31 -28.69 3.02 -17.64
C ALA A 31 -27.37 3.27 -18.40
N LYS A 32 -27.42 4.17 -19.40
CA LYS A 32 -26.22 4.53 -20.15
C LYS A 32 -25.09 4.95 -19.19
N PRO A 33 -23.86 4.47 -19.42
CA PRO A 33 -22.71 4.82 -18.58
C PRO A 33 -22.58 6.34 -18.48
N THR A 34 -22.57 6.88 -17.26
CA THR A 34 -22.40 8.32 -17.04
C THR A 34 -20.94 8.64 -16.77
N PRO A 35 -20.23 9.33 -17.66
CA PRO A 35 -18.84 9.71 -17.46
C PRO A 35 -18.68 10.63 -16.25
N ARG A 36 -17.58 10.47 -15.53
CA ARG A 36 -17.22 11.35 -14.41
C ARG A 36 -16.64 12.67 -14.92
N LYS A 37 -16.87 13.73 -14.16
CA LYS A 37 -16.24 15.03 -14.43
C LYS A 37 -14.72 14.97 -14.14
N GLY A 38 -13.94 15.74 -14.89
CA GLY A 38 -12.50 15.84 -14.73
C GLY A 38 -11.74 14.67 -15.36
N ALA A 39 -10.47 14.52 -14.99
CA ALA A 39 -9.61 13.45 -15.47
C ALA A 39 -9.35 12.41 -14.37
N PRO A 40 -9.06 11.15 -14.74
CA PRO A 40 -8.71 10.11 -13.77
C PRO A 40 -7.46 10.45 -12.96
N LEU A 41 -7.29 9.81 -11.82
CA LEU A 41 -6.07 9.90 -11.04
C LEU A 41 -4.90 9.24 -11.78
N LEU A 42 -3.76 9.94 -11.87
CA LEU A 42 -2.52 9.39 -12.43
C LEU A 42 -1.63 8.90 -11.30
N LEU A 43 -1.29 7.61 -11.33
CA LEU A 43 -0.47 6.93 -10.33
C LEU A 43 0.81 6.41 -10.99
N LEU A 44 1.96 6.99 -10.67
CA LEU A 44 3.24 6.55 -11.21
C LEU A 44 3.86 5.45 -10.35
N ASP A 45 4.48 4.47 -11.00
CA ASP A 45 5.38 3.51 -10.38
C ASP A 45 6.80 3.72 -10.94
N THR A 46 7.54 4.64 -10.34
CA THR A 46 8.91 4.95 -10.75
C THR A 46 9.96 4.13 -10.01
N GLY A 47 9.53 3.25 -9.10
CA GLY A 47 10.42 2.50 -8.22
C GLY A 47 11.31 3.40 -7.36
N LEU A 48 12.46 2.87 -6.94
CA LEU A 48 13.44 3.58 -6.09
C LEU A 48 14.47 4.41 -6.86
N ARG A 49 14.42 4.41 -8.17
CA ARG A 49 15.38 5.16 -9.00
C ARG A 49 15.16 6.66 -8.81
N ASP A 50 16.26 7.38 -8.69
CA ASP A 50 16.26 8.85 -8.62
C ASP A 50 17.22 9.43 -9.68
N ASN A 51 16.90 9.15 -10.96
CA ASN A 51 17.59 9.73 -12.11
C ASN A 51 16.79 10.93 -12.69
N ALA A 52 17.33 11.56 -13.73
CA ALA A 52 16.71 12.71 -14.38
C ALA A 52 15.30 12.39 -14.89
N ASP A 53 15.09 11.20 -15.47
CA ASP A 53 13.83 10.78 -16.06
C ASP A 53 12.75 10.61 -15.00
N THR A 54 13.07 9.89 -13.90
CA THR A 54 12.11 9.71 -12.79
C THR A 54 11.76 11.03 -12.11
N ARG A 55 12.71 11.98 -11.99
CA ARG A 55 12.41 13.31 -11.50
C ARG A 55 11.51 14.10 -12.45
N ALA A 56 11.73 13.97 -13.77
CA ALA A 56 10.87 14.58 -14.78
C ALA A 56 9.44 14.02 -14.71
N LEU A 57 9.28 12.70 -14.63
CA LEU A 57 7.98 12.03 -14.48
C LEU A 57 7.24 12.49 -13.22
N ARG A 58 7.93 12.57 -12.08
CA ARG A 58 7.33 13.07 -10.82
C ARG A 58 6.89 14.52 -10.92
N ARG A 59 7.69 15.40 -11.56
CA ARG A 59 7.28 16.80 -11.84
C ARG A 59 6.04 16.86 -12.72
N ALA A 60 5.99 16.03 -13.78
CA ALA A 60 4.83 15.96 -14.67
C ALA A 60 3.57 15.49 -13.92
N ALA A 61 3.69 14.49 -13.05
CA ALA A 61 2.57 14.03 -12.22
C ALA A 61 2.04 15.12 -11.28
N VAL A 62 2.94 15.94 -10.69
CA VAL A 62 2.53 17.10 -9.88
C VAL A 62 1.81 18.16 -10.72
N LEU A 63 2.26 18.43 -11.95
CA LEU A 63 1.56 19.33 -12.86
C LEU A 63 0.17 18.80 -13.24
N TYR A 64 0.10 17.49 -13.54
CA TYR A 64 -1.17 16.82 -13.82
C TYR A 64 -2.16 16.93 -12.66
N SER A 65 -1.73 16.65 -11.43
CA SER A 65 -2.58 16.75 -10.24
C SER A 65 -3.08 18.17 -9.95
N LYS A 66 -2.36 19.20 -10.42
CA LYS A 66 -2.75 20.62 -10.36
C LYS A 66 -3.63 21.06 -11.55
N GLY A 67 -4.05 20.15 -12.42
CA GLY A 67 -4.85 20.43 -13.61
C GLY A 67 -4.05 21.02 -14.80
N ARG A 68 -2.72 21.19 -14.67
CA ARG A 68 -1.83 21.71 -15.75
C ARG A 68 -1.49 20.59 -16.74
N ARG A 69 -2.53 19.97 -17.31
CA ARG A 69 -2.40 18.74 -18.13
C ARG A 69 -1.57 18.94 -19.40
N ALA A 70 -1.72 20.08 -20.09
CA ALA A 70 -0.94 20.35 -21.31
C ALA A 70 0.57 20.40 -21.03
N GLU A 71 0.98 20.96 -19.90
CA GLU A 71 2.39 21.01 -19.50
C GLU A 71 2.89 19.65 -19.05
N ALA A 72 2.09 18.92 -18.28
CA ALA A 72 2.40 17.56 -17.89
C ALA A 72 2.60 16.66 -19.11
N GLY A 73 1.67 16.73 -20.08
CA GLY A 73 1.71 15.99 -21.33
C GLY A 73 2.98 16.21 -22.13
N ARG A 74 3.47 17.45 -22.22
CA ARG A 74 4.74 17.77 -22.91
C ARG A 74 5.94 17.08 -22.23
N ILE A 75 5.97 17.03 -20.90
CA ILE A 75 7.06 16.37 -20.18
C ILE A 75 6.96 14.85 -20.32
N PHE A 76 5.76 14.28 -20.24
CA PHE A 76 5.55 12.86 -20.46
C PHE A 76 5.93 12.44 -21.88
N ALA A 77 5.53 13.19 -22.91
CA ALA A 77 5.82 12.89 -24.31
C ALA A 77 7.33 12.88 -24.64
N ALA A 78 8.15 13.56 -23.83
CA ALA A 78 9.62 13.55 -23.97
C ALA A 78 10.30 12.31 -23.34
N GLN A 79 9.54 11.35 -22.80
CA GLN A 79 10.05 10.17 -22.10
C GLN A 79 9.52 8.88 -22.77
N HIS A 80 10.27 7.77 -22.65
CA HIS A 80 9.97 6.52 -23.32
C HIS A 80 9.72 5.35 -22.35
N SER A 81 8.91 5.56 -21.31
CA SER A 81 8.55 4.52 -20.35
C SER A 81 7.04 4.34 -20.30
N LEU A 82 6.58 3.17 -19.85
CA LEU A 82 5.14 2.93 -19.64
C LEU A 82 4.49 4.00 -18.74
N ASN A 83 5.21 4.47 -17.68
CA ASN A 83 4.76 5.60 -16.87
C ASN A 83 4.52 6.87 -17.70
N ALA A 84 5.42 7.14 -18.63
CA ALA A 84 5.33 8.32 -19.50
C ALA A 84 4.21 8.19 -20.51
N GLU A 85 4.03 7.02 -21.10
CA GLU A 85 2.97 6.77 -22.07
C GLU A 85 1.58 6.85 -21.43
N LEU A 86 1.42 6.28 -20.24
CA LEU A 86 0.19 6.40 -19.44
C LEU A 86 -0.06 7.84 -19.01
N GLY A 87 0.98 8.55 -18.57
CA GLY A 87 0.90 9.97 -18.21
C GLY A 87 0.52 10.85 -19.39
N SER A 88 1.07 10.60 -20.57
CA SER A 88 0.73 11.28 -21.82
C SER A 88 -0.74 11.04 -22.20
N ALA A 89 -1.20 9.77 -22.18
CA ALA A 89 -2.58 9.41 -22.46
C ALA A 89 -3.56 10.13 -21.52
N PHE A 90 -3.29 10.12 -20.21
CA PHE A 90 -4.16 10.81 -19.24
C PHE A 90 -4.11 12.33 -19.35
N SER A 91 -2.98 12.88 -19.75
CA SER A 91 -2.85 14.34 -19.99
C SER A 91 -3.75 14.80 -21.15
N ALA A 92 -4.01 13.95 -22.13
CA ALA A 92 -4.93 14.20 -23.24
C ALA A 92 -6.41 13.92 -22.89
N TRP A 93 -6.72 13.51 -21.66
CA TRP A 93 -8.10 13.16 -21.26
C TRP A 93 -9.11 14.27 -21.58
N PRO A 94 -10.31 13.95 -22.13
CA PRO A 94 -10.80 12.58 -22.46
C PRO A 94 -10.41 12.10 -23.87
N ASP A 95 -9.80 12.93 -24.70
CA ASP A 95 -9.65 12.74 -26.15
C ASP A 95 -8.70 11.59 -26.49
N GLY A 96 -9.27 10.48 -26.94
CA GLY A 96 -8.52 9.27 -27.33
C GLY A 96 -7.83 8.54 -26.16
N ALA A 97 -7.89 9.06 -24.95
CA ALA A 97 -7.16 8.54 -23.80
C ALA A 97 -7.54 7.09 -23.45
N LEU A 98 -8.84 6.75 -23.44
CA LEU A 98 -9.28 5.38 -23.15
C LEU A 98 -8.74 4.40 -24.20
N ALA A 99 -8.79 4.73 -25.49
CA ALA A 99 -8.26 3.87 -26.55
C ALA A 99 -6.75 3.65 -26.38
N ARG A 100 -5.99 4.72 -26.09
CA ARG A 100 -4.55 4.63 -25.86
C ARG A 100 -4.22 3.77 -24.64
N VAL A 101 -4.90 3.95 -23.52
CA VAL A 101 -4.67 3.15 -22.32
C VAL A 101 -5.08 1.68 -22.52
N THR A 102 -6.13 1.42 -23.29
CA THR A 102 -6.54 0.06 -23.66
C THR A 102 -5.43 -0.63 -24.48
N GLU A 103 -4.85 0.09 -25.43
CA GLU A 103 -3.74 -0.43 -26.23
C GLU A 103 -2.49 -0.67 -25.37
N LEU A 104 -2.17 0.22 -24.43
CA LEU A 104 -1.06 0.03 -23.49
C LEU A 104 -1.27 -1.21 -22.61
N ALA A 105 -2.47 -1.46 -22.12
CA ALA A 105 -2.78 -2.68 -21.37
C ALA A 105 -2.68 -3.95 -22.23
N ARG A 106 -3.06 -3.86 -23.50
CA ARG A 106 -2.94 -4.97 -24.48
C ARG A 106 -1.48 -5.29 -24.82
N THR A 107 -0.64 -4.28 -24.99
CA THR A 107 0.79 -4.45 -25.30
C THR A 107 1.65 -4.76 -24.08
N HIS A 108 1.14 -4.46 -22.88
CA HIS A 108 1.79 -4.77 -21.59
C HIS A 108 0.91 -5.67 -20.71
N PRO A 109 0.56 -6.89 -21.16
CA PRO A 109 -0.44 -7.73 -20.49
C PRO A 109 -0.01 -8.22 -19.10
N ARG A 110 1.30 -8.13 -18.77
CA ARG A 110 1.86 -8.51 -17.48
C ARG A 110 2.14 -7.31 -16.57
N SER A 111 1.66 -6.12 -16.90
CA SER A 111 1.89 -4.92 -16.10
C SER A 111 0.68 -4.57 -15.25
N ALA A 112 0.83 -4.66 -13.92
CA ALA A 112 -0.18 -4.16 -12.99
C ALA A 112 -0.43 -2.66 -13.19
N LEU A 113 0.60 -1.89 -13.52
CA LEU A 113 0.49 -0.46 -13.79
C LEU A 113 -0.45 -0.16 -14.97
N ALA A 114 -0.31 -0.91 -16.07
CA ALA A 114 -1.17 -0.73 -17.25
C ALA A 114 -2.64 -1.08 -16.93
N HIS A 115 -2.88 -2.20 -16.25
CA HIS A 115 -4.22 -2.63 -15.85
C HIS A 115 -4.86 -1.70 -14.80
N LEU A 116 -4.09 -1.16 -13.86
CA LEU A 116 -4.54 -0.14 -12.92
C LEU A 116 -5.08 1.10 -13.64
N HIS A 117 -4.32 1.61 -14.62
CA HIS A 117 -4.74 2.79 -15.38
C HIS A 117 -5.91 2.49 -16.32
N LEU A 118 -5.98 1.29 -16.90
CA LEU A 118 -7.15 0.85 -17.65
C LEU A 118 -8.40 0.84 -16.75
N GLY A 119 -8.28 0.30 -15.54
CA GLY A 119 -9.36 0.29 -14.57
C GLY A 119 -9.86 1.70 -14.22
N LEU A 120 -8.93 2.62 -13.96
CA LEU A 120 -9.26 4.04 -13.70
C LEU A 120 -9.95 4.71 -14.91
N ALA A 121 -9.44 4.52 -16.12
CA ALA A 121 -10.01 5.09 -17.34
C ALA A 121 -11.43 4.56 -17.59
N LEU A 122 -11.66 3.25 -17.42
CA LEU A 122 -12.96 2.61 -17.57
C LEU A 122 -13.98 3.14 -16.54
N ILE A 123 -13.59 3.26 -15.27
CA ILE A 123 -14.44 3.83 -14.22
C ILE A 123 -14.80 5.29 -14.53
N TRP A 124 -13.85 6.08 -15.03
CA TRP A 124 -14.12 7.49 -15.39
C TRP A 124 -15.06 7.65 -16.58
N THR A 125 -15.09 6.68 -17.50
CA THR A 125 -16.04 6.64 -18.62
C THR A 125 -17.38 5.98 -18.25
N GLY A 126 -17.60 5.62 -16.98
CA GLY A 126 -18.84 4.99 -16.51
C GLY A 126 -18.91 3.47 -16.71
N ARG A 127 -17.86 2.85 -17.27
CA ARG A 127 -17.75 1.40 -17.45
C ARG A 127 -17.27 0.72 -16.16
N ASN A 128 -18.05 0.84 -15.09
CA ASN A 128 -17.62 0.47 -13.74
C ASN A 128 -17.29 -1.03 -13.60
N ALA A 129 -18.08 -1.93 -14.18
CA ALA A 129 -17.84 -3.37 -14.11
C ALA A 129 -16.50 -3.78 -14.76
N ASP A 130 -16.26 -3.25 -15.96
CA ASP A 130 -15.01 -3.47 -16.69
C ASP A 130 -13.81 -2.88 -15.94
N GLY A 131 -14.00 -1.70 -15.34
CA GLY A 131 -12.99 -1.04 -14.54
C GLY A 131 -12.60 -1.86 -13.31
N VAL A 132 -13.58 -2.40 -12.58
CA VAL A 132 -13.34 -3.32 -11.46
C VAL A 132 -12.62 -4.58 -11.92
N ALA A 133 -13.00 -5.15 -13.06
CA ALA A 133 -12.32 -6.31 -13.63
C ALA A 133 -10.84 -6.02 -13.96
N ALA A 134 -10.54 -4.84 -14.52
CA ALA A 134 -9.19 -4.40 -14.80
C ALA A 134 -8.36 -4.16 -13.51
N LEU A 135 -8.95 -3.58 -12.46
CA LEU A 135 -8.29 -3.42 -11.15
C LEU A 135 -7.97 -4.79 -10.52
N ARG A 136 -8.90 -5.74 -10.54
CA ARG A 136 -8.64 -7.12 -10.09
C ARG A 136 -7.55 -7.82 -10.91
N ALA A 137 -7.48 -7.53 -12.22
CA ALA A 137 -6.39 -8.00 -13.05
C ALA A 137 -5.05 -7.44 -12.60
N ALA A 138 -4.97 -6.13 -12.28
CA ALA A 138 -3.75 -5.51 -11.76
C ALA A 138 -3.23 -6.20 -10.48
N GLU A 139 -4.11 -6.52 -9.54
CA GLU A 139 -3.73 -7.24 -8.31
C GLU A 139 -3.17 -8.63 -8.60
N ARG A 140 -3.79 -9.38 -9.52
CA ARG A 140 -3.38 -10.77 -9.80
C ARG A 140 -2.13 -10.88 -10.65
N ILE A 141 -1.94 -9.95 -11.60
CA ILE A 141 -0.85 -10.03 -12.58
C ILE A 141 0.51 -9.79 -11.94
N GLU A 142 0.59 -8.80 -11.06
CA GLU A 142 1.84 -8.39 -10.43
C GLU A 142 1.61 -8.07 -8.94
N PRO A 143 1.21 -9.08 -8.12
CA PRO A 143 0.76 -8.87 -6.74
C PRO A 143 1.85 -8.26 -5.83
N ASP A 144 3.10 -8.37 -6.23
CA ASP A 144 4.25 -7.82 -5.52
C ASP A 144 4.67 -6.45 -6.09
N SER A 145 3.70 -5.56 -6.29
CA SER A 145 3.94 -4.23 -6.89
C SER A 145 3.13 -3.13 -6.20
N PRO A 146 3.65 -1.88 -6.22
CA PRO A 146 2.89 -0.71 -5.77
C PRO A 146 1.56 -0.54 -6.51
N SER A 147 1.53 -0.87 -7.80
CA SER A 147 0.33 -0.76 -8.62
C SER A 147 -0.77 -1.74 -8.20
N ALA A 148 -0.42 -2.97 -7.79
CA ALA A 148 -1.36 -3.93 -7.23
C ALA A 148 -1.93 -3.45 -5.90
N VAL A 149 -1.08 -2.93 -5.01
CA VAL A 149 -1.52 -2.35 -3.73
C VAL A 149 -2.52 -1.20 -3.97
N ARG A 150 -2.25 -0.32 -4.95
CA ARG A 150 -3.16 0.78 -5.32
C ARG A 150 -4.47 0.28 -5.93
N ALA A 151 -4.43 -0.80 -6.72
CA ALA A 151 -5.64 -1.42 -7.23
C ALA A 151 -6.52 -1.96 -6.09
N GLY A 152 -5.93 -2.64 -5.12
CA GLY A 152 -6.59 -3.10 -3.91
C GLY A 152 -7.19 -1.95 -3.07
N ASP A 153 -6.50 -0.81 -2.96
CA ASP A 153 -7.05 0.37 -2.31
C ASP A 153 -8.34 0.86 -2.98
N LEU A 154 -8.37 0.85 -4.31
CA LEU A 154 -9.53 1.27 -5.10
C LEU A 154 -10.69 0.27 -5.04
N LEU A 155 -10.39 -1.02 -4.93
CA LEU A 155 -11.38 -2.09 -4.78
C LEU A 155 -12.00 -2.12 -3.37
N HIS A 156 -11.24 -1.70 -2.35
CA HIS A 156 -11.65 -1.71 -0.94
C HIS A 156 -11.69 -0.31 -0.31
N PRO A 157 -12.53 0.62 -0.79
CA PRO A 157 -12.52 2.03 -0.36
C PRO A 157 -12.95 2.24 1.10
N ARG A 158 -13.46 1.20 1.77
CA ARG A 158 -13.85 1.23 3.19
C ARG A 158 -12.72 0.80 4.13
N VAL A 159 -11.67 0.23 3.58
CA VAL A 159 -10.47 -0.17 4.33
C VAL A 159 -9.42 0.92 4.16
N ALA A 160 -8.59 1.13 5.15
CA ALA A 160 -7.50 2.10 5.06
C ALA A 160 -6.60 1.82 3.83
N PRO A 161 -6.06 2.85 3.15
CA PRO A 161 -5.19 2.67 1.99
C PRO A 161 -3.85 2.05 2.36
N GLY A 162 -3.28 1.26 1.46
CA GLY A 162 -2.06 0.48 1.67
C GLY A 162 -2.31 -0.83 2.40
N LEU A 163 -1.30 -1.35 3.09
CA LEU A 163 -1.35 -2.58 3.89
C LEU A 163 -0.78 -2.30 5.29
N PRO A 164 -1.24 -3.01 6.34
CA PRO A 164 -0.66 -2.86 7.67
C PRO A 164 0.80 -3.31 7.66
N ASN A 165 1.66 -2.50 8.27
CA ASN A 165 3.08 -2.77 8.32
C ASN A 165 3.48 -3.45 9.63
N PHE A 166 4.36 -4.43 9.55
CA PHE A 166 5.08 -4.93 10.71
C PHE A 166 6.10 -3.87 11.17
N VAL A 167 6.10 -3.55 12.44
CA VAL A 167 7.02 -2.62 13.11
C VAL A 167 7.86 -3.42 14.11
N PRO A 168 9.16 -3.63 13.85
CA PRO A 168 10.04 -4.35 14.78
C PRO A 168 10.34 -3.50 16.03
N SER A 169 10.60 -4.16 17.15
CA SER A 169 11.08 -3.50 18.39
C SER A 169 12.54 -3.05 18.29
N PHE A 170 13.21 -3.35 17.20
CA PHE A 170 14.62 -3.04 16.94
C PHE A 170 14.78 -2.31 15.60
N SER A 171 15.91 -1.61 15.46
CA SER A 171 16.25 -0.87 14.25
C SER A 171 17.34 -1.55 13.45
N ALA A 172 17.42 -1.25 12.16
CA ALA A 172 18.59 -1.59 11.36
C ALA A 172 19.84 -0.87 11.92
N PRO A 173 21.04 -1.46 11.77
CA PRO A 173 22.27 -0.78 12.14
C PRO A 173 22.38 0.61 11.51
N ALA A 174 22.92 1.59 12.24
CA ALA A 174 23.00 2.96 11.79
C ALA A 174 23.70 3.13 10.42
N ARG A 175 24.71 2.30 10.15
CA ARG A 175 25.41 2.23 8.85
C ARG A 175 24.46 1.86 7.69
N VAL A 176 23.42 1.09 7.94
CA VAL A 176 22.44 0.67 6.93
C VAL A 176 21.33 1.72 6.81
N SER A 177 20.77 2.19 7.93
CA SER A 177 19.67 3.14 7.93
C SER A 177 20.01 4.53 7.34
N ARG A 178 21.30 4.87 7.23
CA ARG A 178 21.79 6.09 6.59
C ARG A 178 21.98 5.99 5.07
N LEU A 179 21.93 4.76 4.52
CA LEU A 179 22.07 4.55 3.08
C LEU A 179 20.82 5.04 2.33
N PRO A 180 20.93 5.40 1.04
CA PRO A 180 19.76 5.53 0.15
C PRO A 180 18.91 4.25 0.13
N ALA A 181 17.62 4.37 -0.14
CA ALA A 181 16.66 3.28 -0.01
C ALA A 181 17.00 2.04 -0.86
N ASP A 182 17.46 2.25 -2.09
CA ASP A 182 17.93 1.19 -3.00
C ASP A 182 19.12 0.41 -2.42
N ARG A 183 20.08 1.14 -1.82
CA ARG A 183 21.26 0.55 -1.16
C ARG A 183 20.88 -0.17 0.12
N GLN A 184 19.95 0.40 0.92
CA GLN A 184 19.41 -0.29 2.10
C GLN A 184 18.81 -1.64 1.71
N LEU A 185 17.96 -1.64 0.68
CA LEU A 185 17.30 -2.86 0.21
C LEU A 185 18.32 -3.92 -0.24
N THR A 186 19.34 -3.51 -1.00
CA THR A 186 20.42 -4.41 -1.46
C THR A 186 21.21 -5.03 -0.29
N VAL A 187 21.62 -4.21 0.69
CA VAL A 187 22.38 -4.68 1.85
C VAL A 187 21.54 -5.63 2.71
N LEU A 188 20.26 -5.27 2.97
CA LEU A 188 19.36 -6.10 3.75
C LEU A 188 19.02 -7.41 3.04
N ALA A 189 18.82 -7.38 1.72
CA ALA A 189 18.61 -8.58 0.91
C ALA A 189 19.78 -9.56 1.02
N ARG A 190 21.03 -9.06 0.98
CA ARG A 190 22.22 -9.88 1.15
C ARG A 190 22.30 -10.49 2.55
N ALA A 191 22.04 -9.70 3.59
CA ALA A 191 22.03 -10.19 4.96
C ALA A 191 20.96 -11.26 5.20
N ALA A 192 19.76 -11.10 4.62
CA ALA A 192 18.65 -12.03 4.78
C ALA A 192 18.85 -13.40 4.10
N ARG A 193 19.90 -13.59 3.30
CA ARG A 193 20.27 -14.92 2.75
C ARG A 193 20.72 -15.88 3.83
N ALA A 194 21.30 -15.39 4.91
CA ALA A 194 21.66 -16.19 6.07
C ALA A 194 20.41 -16.63 6.86
N SER A 195 20.59 -17.68 7.69
CA SER A 195 19.56 -18.14 8.64
C SER A 195 19.49 -17.22 9.87
N ASP A 196 19.33 -15.91 9.63
CA ASP A 196 19.25 -14.87 10.64
C ASP A 196 17.84 -14.26 10.64
N VAL A 197 17.12 -14.51 11.72
CA VAL A 197 15.73 -14.03 11.93
C VAL A 197 15.67 -12.51 11.85
N ARG A 198 16.59 -11.80 12.51
CA ARG A 198 16.59 -10.34 12.54
C ARG A 198 16.85 -9.75 11.17
N ALA A 199 17.78 -10.31 10.40
CA ALA A 199 18.06 -9.86 9.04
C ALA A 199 16.83 -10.06 8.12
N LYS A 200 16.14 -11.20 8.22
CA LYS A 200 14.92 -11.46 7.46
C LYS A 200 13.79 -10.49 7.82
N LEU A 201 13.59 -10.21 9.11
CA LEU A 201 12.60 -9.24 9.57
C LEU A 201 12.91 -7.83 9.05
N LEU A 202 14.16 -7.37 9.13
CA LEU A 202 14.59 -6.07 8.62
C LEU A 202 14.43 -5.97 7.10
N TYR A 203 14.73 -7.03 6.37
CA TYR A 203 14.54 -7.07 4.92
C TYR A 203 13.06 -7.05 4.55
N GLY A 204 12.22 -7.81 5.25
CA GLY A 204 10.78 -7.78 5.10
C GLY A 204 10.19 -6.38 5.33
N VAL A 205 10.64 -5.68 6.37
CA VAL A 205 10.25 -4.28 6.63
C VAL A 205 10.70 -3.34 5.50
N ALA A 206 11.90 -3.53 4.96
CA ALA A 206 12.36 -2.73 3.83
C ALA A 206 11.53 -2.98 2.57
N LEU A 207 11.11 -4.23 2.32
CA LEU A 207 10.21 -4.61 1.23
C LEU A 207 8.80 -4.00 1.40
N GLN A 208 8.24 -4.00 2.62
CA GLN A 208 6.96 -3.32 2.90
C GLN A 208 7.02 -1.82 2.57
N ARG A 209 8.14 -1.14 2.90
CA ARG A 209 8.32 0.30 2.62
C ARG A 209 8.34 0.63 1.13
N VAL A 210 8.69 -0.34 0.29
CA VAL A 210 8.70 -0.18 -1.17
C VAL A 210 7.51 -0.87 -1.82
N GLU A 211 6.48 -1.17 -1.04
CA GLU A 211 5.22 -1.76 -1.46
C GLU A 211 5.41 -3.08 -2.23
N ARG A 212 6.27 -3.97 -1.68
CA ARG A 212 6.52 -5.35 -2.14
C ARG A 212 5.96 -6.36 -1.12
N PRO A 213 4.62 -6.48 -1.01
CA PRO A 213 3.98 -7.22 0.08
C PRO A 213 4.25 -8.72 0.03
N VAL A 214 4.25 -9.33 -1.16
CA VAL A 214 4.48 -10.77 -1.31
C VAL A 214 5.92 -11.16 -0.96
N SER A 215 6.89 -10.35 -1.39
CA SER A 215 8.29 -10.54 -1.01
C SER A 215 8.51 -10.33 0.49
N ALA A 216 7.83 -9.34 1.09
CA ALA A 216 7.88 -9.10 2.52
C ALA A 216 7.29 -10.29 3.30
N GLU A 217 6.12 -10.80 2.92
CA GLU A 217 5.48 -11.97 3.53
C GLU A 217 6.41 -13.18 3.52
N ARG A 218 7.08 -13.46 2.40
CA ARG A 218 8.05 -14.56 2.28
C ARG A 218 9.18 -14.44 3.30
N GLN A 219 9.71 -13.23 3.51
CA GLN A 219 10.76 -13.01 4.50
C GLN A 219 10.24 -13.20 5.93
N PHE A 220 9.05 -12.73 6.23
CA PHE A 220 8.43 -12.89 7.54
C PHE A 220 8.08 -14.36 7.82
N ALA A 221 7.55 -15.07 6.85
CA ALA A 221 7.28 -16.50 6.96
C ALA A 221 8.58 -17.32 7.21
N ALA A 222 9.65 -16.98 6.49
CA ALA A 222 10.95 -17.61 6.69
C ALA A 222 11.53 -17.30 8.08
N ALA A 223 11.37 -16.06 8.58
CA ALA A 223 11.79 -15.71 9.94
C ALA A 223 10.99 -16.48 11.00
N ALA A 224 9.67 -16.62 10.83
CA ALA A 224 8.81 -17.36 11.74
C ALA A 224 9.11 -18.87 11.76
N ALA A 225 9.47 -19.44 10.61
CA ALA A 225 9.88 -20.84 10.51
C ALA A 225 11.24 -21.11 11.22
N LEU A 226 12.18 -20.17 11.11
CA LEU A 226 13.49 -20.26 11.80
C LEU A 226 13.39 -20.12 13.31
N ALA A 227 12.41 -19.34 13.80
CA ALA A 227 12.26 -19.05 15.22
C ALA A 227 10.79 -19.09 15.65
N PRO A 228 10.20 -20.28 15.78
CA PRO A 228 8.79 -20.44 16.12
C PRO A 228 8.42 -19.85 17.49
N GLU A 229 9.36 -19.77 18.43
CA GLU A 229 9.17 -19.16 19.75
C GLU A 229 9.51 -17.66 19.81
N ASN A 230 9.84 -17.05 18.68
CA ASN A 230 10.10 -15.60 18.64
C ASN A 230 8.78 -14.82 18.34
N PRO A 231 8.26 -14.02 19.29
CA PRO A 231 7.00 -13.32 19.11
C PRO A 231 7.02 -12.34 17.94
N GLU A 232 8.15 -11.67 17.68
CA GLU A 232 8.24 -10.72 16.55
C GLU A 232 8.16 -11.43 15.20
N ALA A 233 8.82 -12.58 15.06
CA ALA A 233 8.77 -13.36 13.83
C ALA A 233 7.34 -13.88 13.56
N GLN A 234 6.64 -14.37 14.59
CA GLN A 234 5.28 -14.85 14.48
C GLN A 234 4.29 -13.72 14.15
N VAL A 235 4.45 -12.58 14.80
CA VAL A 235 3.64 -11.37 14.52
C VAL A 235 3.89 -10.86 13.10
N ALA A 236 5.14 -10.78 12.67
CA ALA A 236 5.49 -10.34 11.32
C ALA A 236 4.83 -11.24 10.26
N ALA A 237 4.88 -12.57 10.44
CA ALA A 237 4.24 -13.54 9.55
C ALA A 237 2.71 -13.40 9.55
N ALA A 238 2.09 -13.09 10.69
CA ALA A 238 0.65 -12.86 10.78
C ALA A 238 0.23 -11.56 10.07
N VAL A 239 0.96 -10.45 10.31
CA VAL A 239 0.70 -9.15 9.70
C VAL A 239 0.95 -9.17 8.19
N GLY A 240 2.03 -9.83 7.73
CA GLY A 240 2.36 -9.93 6.30
C GLY A 240 1.31 -10.66 5.46
N ARG A 241 0.43 -11.42 6.10
CA ARG A 241 -0.69 -12.14 5.45
C ARG A 241 -2.02 -11.40 5.49
N PHE A 242 -1.98 -10.12 5.81
CA PHE A 242 -3.20 -9.32 5.75
C PHE A 242 -3.69 -9.21 4.30
N ASP A 243 -4.98 -9.51 4.13
CA ASP A 243 -5.67 -9.44 2.86
C ASP A 243 -6.95 -8.59 3.05
N LYS A 244 -7.16 -7.63 2.18
CA LYS A 244 -8.35 -6.77 2.22
C LYS A 244 -9.64 -7.49 1.87
N ASP A 245 -9.56 -8.53 1.05
CA ASP A 245 -10.70 -9.41 0.76
C ASP A 245 -11.06 -10.30 1.97
N ASN A 246 -10.06 -10.64 2.81
CA ASN A 246 -10.25 -11.49 3.98
C ASN A 246 -9.43 -11.00 5.19
N PRO A 247 -9.78 -9.86 5.80
CA PRO A 247 -9.05 -9.33 6.95
C PRO A 247 -9.03 -10.27 8.15
N SER A 248 -10.05 -11.13 8.30
CA SER A 248 -10.15 -12.11 9.39
C SER A 248 -9.01 -13.12 9.38
N ALA A 249 -8.39 -13.39 8.24
CA ALA A 249 -7.25 -14.29 8.15
C ALA A 249 -6.03 -13.83 8.96
N ALA A 250 -5.77 -12.52 9.02
CA ALA A 250 -4.70 -11.97 9.86
C ALA A 250 -5.04 -12.08 11.36
N PHE A 251 -6.30 -11.83 11.73
CA PHE A 251 -6.76 -11.95 13.12
C PHE A 251 -6.72 -13.39 13.64
N SER A 252 -7.14 -14.36 12.84
CA SER A 252 -7.09 -15.77 13.22
C SER A 252 -5.67 -16.29 13.51
N ARG A 253 -4.64 -15.58 12.99
CA ARG A 253 -3.22 -15.87 13.27
C ARG A 253 -2.67 -15.05 14.43
N LEU A 254 -3.00 -13.77 14.49
CA LEU A 254 -2.47 -12.87 15.50
C LEU A 254 -3.17 -13.05 16.86
N GLY A 255 -4.48 -13.34 16.87
CA GLY A 255 -5.25 -13.55 18.10
C GLY A 255 -4.68 -14.62 19.04
N PRO A 256 -4.38 -15.84 18.57
CA PRO A 256 -3.77 -16.88 19.38
C PRO A 256 -2.42 -16.51 19.99
N LEU A 257 -1.65 -15.62 19.34
CA LEU A 257 -0.36 -15.15 19.86
C LEU A 257 -0.51 -14.36 21.17
N THR A 258 -1.68 -13.79 21.45
CA THR A 258 -1.95 -13.12 22.74
C THR A 258 -1.93 -14.08 23.93
N LYS A 259 -2.26 -15.37 23.70
CA LYS A 259 -2.18 -16.44 24.70
C LYS A 259 -0.79 -17.06 24.75
N ARG A 260 -0.15 -17.24 23.58
CA ARG A 260 1.17 -17.83 23.48
C ARG A 260 2.27 -16.91 24.02
N PHE A 261 2.14 -15.60 23.77
CA PHE A 261 3.10 -14.57 24.17
C PHE A 261 2.40 -13.45 24.95
N PRO A 262 1.85 -13.70 26.13
CA PRO A 262 0.94 -12.80 26.83
C PRO A 262 1.59 -11.45 27.23
N ARG A 263 2.92 -11.44 27.40
CA ARG A 263 3.70 -10.26 27.80
C ARG A 263 4.53 -9.64 26.65
N ALA A 264 4.23 -10.01 25.40
CA ALA A 264 4.96 -9.48 24.24
C ALA A 264 4.29 -8.21 23.70
N PRO A 265 4.88 -7.02 23.89
CA PRO A 265 4.30 -5.75 23.43
C PRO A 265 4.01 -5.74 21.93
N THR A 266 4.84 -6.45 21.14
CA THR A 266 4.68 -6.56 19.68
C THR A 266 3.33 -7.18 19.31
N VAL A 267 2.85 -8.19 20.04
CA VAL A 267 1.55 -8.83 19.78
C VAL A 267 0.41 -7.85 19.99
N ARG A 268 0.41 -7.14 21.13
CA ARG A 268 -0.61 -6.13 21.48
C ARG A 268 -0.61 -4.95 20.52
N PHE A 269 0.58 -4.47 20.18
CA PHE A 269 0.77 -3.35 19.27
C PHE A 269 0.17 -3.65 17.90
N HIS A 270 0.54 -4.79 17.28
CA HIS A 270 0.08 -5.13 15.95
C HIS A 270 -1.39 -5.55 15.90
N LEU A 271 -1.92 -6.15 16.97
CA LEU A 271 -3.35 -6.37 17.09
C LEU A 271 -4.10 -5.04 17.13
N GLY A 272 -3.59 -4.06 17.87
CA GLY A 272 -4.13 -2.70 17.89
C GLY A 272 -4.09 -2.04 16.51
N LEU A 273 -2.99 -2.19 15.75
CA LEU A 273 -2.90 -1.69 14.37
C LEU A 273 -3.91 -2.34 13.44
N LEU A 274 -4.07 -3.67 13.46
CA LEU A 274 -5.06 -4.34 12.62
C LEU A 274 -6.48 -3.89 12.93
N LEU A 275 -6.82 -3.69 14.21
CA LEU A 275 -8.13 -3.16 14.62
C LEU A 275 -8.37 -1.74 14.10
N LEU A 276 -7.32 -0.89 14.06
CA LEU A 276 -7.40 0.43 13.40
C LEU A 276 -7.72 0.32 11.91
N TRP A 277 -7.14 -0.65 11.21
CA TRP A 277 -7.40 -0.89 9.79
C TRP A 277 -8.86 -1.30 9.53
N LEU A 278 -9.51 -1.94 10.49
CA LEU A 278 -10.92 -2.32 10.44
C LEU A 278 -11.85 -1.27 11.07
N ASN A 279 -11.30 -0.11 11.45
CA ASN A 279 -12.04 0.98 12.09
C ASN A 279 -12.66 0.60 13.45
N ASP A 280 -12.12 -0.43 14.10
CA ASP A 280 -12.49 -0.79 15.48
C ASP A 280 -11.64 0.02 16.48
N LEU A 281 -12.03 1.28 16.67
CA LEU A 281 -11.28 2.23 17.49
C LEU A 281 -11.29 1.88 18.99
N PRO A 282 -12.38 1.37 19.60
CA PRO A 282 -12.40 0.98 21.02
C PRO A 282 -11.39 -0.10 21.35
N ASP A 283 -11.42 -1.21 20.61
CA ASP A 283 -10.53 -2.34 20.86
C ASP A 283 -9.09 -2.02 20.43
N ALA A 284 -8.88 -1.25 19.37
CA ALA A 284 -7.56 -0.74 18.99
C ALA A 284 -6.92 0.06 20.14
N ARG A 285 -7.65 1.01 20.75
CA ARG A 285 -7.18 1.78 21.92
C ARG A 285 -6.81 0.88 23.09
N LYS A 286 -7.64 -0.15 23.38
CA LYS A 286 -7.37 -1.14 24.43
C LYS A 286 -6.05 -1.86 24.19
N GLN A 287 -5.86 -2.41 22.99
CA GLN A 287 -4.63 -3.15 22.65
C GLN A 287 -3.38 -2.26 22.65
N LEU A 288 -3.48 -1.02 22.16
CA LEU A 288 -2.37 -0.07 22.20
C LEU A 288 -2.00 0.37 23.62
N ARG A 289 -2.98 0.50 24.54
CA ARG A 289 -2.70 0.74 25.97
C ARG A 289 -1.95 -0.44 26.59
N LEU A 290 -2.35 -1.67 26.29
CA LEU A 290 -1.67 -2.88 26.75
C LEU A 290 -0.24 -2.93 26.19
N ALA A 291 -0.02 -2.68 24.90
CA ALA A 291 1.31 -2.63 24.32
C ALA A 291 2.23 -1.62 25.03
N ARG A 292 1.69 -0.45 25.37
CA ARG A 292 2.44 0.56 26.13
C ARG A 292 2.76 0.11 27.54
N ALA A 293 1.84 -0.56 28.21
CA ALA A 293 2.00 -1.01 29.61
C ALA A 293 2.95 -2.22 29.71
N GLU A 294 2.89 -3.16 28.78
CA GLU A 294 3.71 -4.38 28.77
C GLU A 294 5.18 -4.13 28.36
N GLY A 295 5.46 -3.02 27.68
CA GLY A 295 6.81 -2.69 27.21
C GLY A 295 7.23 -1.24 27.54
N PRO A 296 7.22 -0.81 28.81
CA PRO A 296 7.54 0.58 29.15
C PRO A 296 8.98 0.93 28.68
N GLY A 297 9.12 2.12 28.08
CA GLY A 297 10.42 2.58 27.56
C GLY A 297 10.85 2.00 26.22
N THR A 298 10.15 0.99 25.67
CA THR A 298 10.48 0.41 24.38
C THR A 298 10.04 1.28 23.20
N PRO A 299 10.68 1.15 22.02
CA PRO A 299 10.23 1.84 20.80
C PRO A 299 8.76 1.56 20.44
N LEU A 300 8.28 0.33 20.65
CA LEU A 300 6.88 -0.03 20.41
C LEU A 300 5.92 0.65 21.37
N ALA A 301 6.28 0.79 22.65
CA ALA A 301 5.47 1.53 23.61
C ALA A 301 5.38 3.02 23.26
N GLN A 302 6.48 3.61 22.79
CA GLN A 302 6.49 4.99 22.31
C GLN A 302 5.60 5.16 21.09
N GLU A 303 5.65 4.22 20.14
CA GLU A 303 4.82 4.24 18.95
C GLU A 303 3.33 4.02 19.30
N ALA A 304 3.02 3.08 20.19
CA ALA A 304 1.66 2.90 20.72
C ALA A 304 1.11 4.19 21.35
N ASN A 305 1.94 4.90 22.11
CA ASN A 305 1.56 6.18 22.69
C ASN A 305 1.27 7.25 21.62
N ARG A 306 2.04 7.31 20.55
CA ARG A 306 1.78 8.23 19.41
C ARG A 306 0.43 7.95 18.76
N PHE A 307 0.08 6.68 18.54
CA PHE A 307 -1.24 6.32 18.03
C PHE A 307 -2.35 6.71 19.00
N LEU A 308 -2.20 6.44 20.31
CA LEU A 308 -3.18 6.81 21.32
C LEU A 308 -3.43 8.31 21.37
N VAL A 309 -2.39 9.15 21.29
CA VAL A 309 -2.51 10.61 21.24
C VAL A 309 -3.27 11.05 19.98
N ARG A 310 -2.98 10.49 18.81
CA ARG A 310 -3.71 10.81 17.58
C ARG A 310 -5.19 10.40 17.67
N LEU A 311 -5.47 9.23 18.23
CA LEU A 311 -6.84 8.75 18.40
C LEU A 311 -7.65 9.60 19.41
N SER A 312 -7.01 10.21 20.39
CA SER A 312 -7.70 11.13 21.31
C SER A 312 -8.10 12.43 20.61
N SER A 313 -7.28 12.93 19.68
CA SER A 313 -7.59 14.17 18.94
C SER A 313 -8.72 14.01 17.90
N ILE A 314 -9.02 12.79 17.46
CA ILE A 314 -10.11 12.51 16.51
C ILE A 314 -11.48 12.41 17.24
N GLY A 315 -11.49 12.03 18.52
CA GLY A 315 -12.72 11.86 19.31
C GLY A 315 -13.26 13.14 19.98
N THR A 316 -12.61 14.28 19.73
CA THR A 316 -12.98 15.58 20.33
C THR A 316 -13.57 16.57 19.29
N LYS A 317 -13.97 16.10 18.11
CA LYS A 317 -14.68 16.92 17.11
C LYS A 317 -16.11 16.44 16.92
#